data_fb9ee4b0409b3e230dd015121256bfb4
#
_entry.id   fb9ee4b0409b3e230dd015121256bfb4
#
_cell.length_a   1.000
_cell.length_b   1.000
_cell.length_c   1.000
_cell.angle_alpha   90.00
_cell.angle_beta   90.00
_cell.angle_gamma   90.00
#
_symmetry.space_group_name_H-M   'P 1'
#
loop_
_entity.id
_entity.type
_entity.pdbx_description
1 polymer ?
#
loop_
_entity_poly.entity_id
_entity_poly.type
_entity_poly.pdbx_seq_one_letter_code
_entity_poly.pdbx_strand_id
1 'polypeptide(L)'
;MLSGVLRSPTATEINIRIMRAFVAMRRTLANVEPLLVRVETAERRQIADQQRNEERFNTIFKAMDGGEFPPQKVFFDGEHYDAHSFAKKLVLKAMKRIVLVDGYCDEVTLDILVQKKGGVKVVVATAQKMIDAHLTPVAIAKFNKQNPTLTVKSVGAFHDRFLILDDKELYHFGASLNNLGRHYCAVTKMDAMFIPSIMERI
;
A
#
# COMPACT_ATOMS: atom_id res chain seq x y z
N MET A 1 -18.31 11.73 -53.57
CA MET A 1 -18.87 10.49 -54.12
C MET A 1 -18.59 10.36 -55.61
N LEU A 2 -17.35 10.07 -55.99
CA LEU A 2 -16.94 9.92 -57.41
C LEU A 2 -17.09 8.48 -57.93
N SER A 3 -17.21 7.47 -57.04
CA SER A 3 -17.29 6.05 -57.43
C SER A 3 -18.60 5.65 -58.11
N GLY A 4 -19.66 6.44 -57.98
CA GLY A 4 -20.93 6.19 -58.67
C GLY A 4 -20.97 6.72 -60.13
N VAL A 5 -19.97 7.43 -60.60
CA VAL A 5 -19.91 8.03 -61.92
C VAL A 5 -19.16 7.14 -62.93
N LEU A 6 -18.33 6.23 -62.47
CA LEU A 6 -17.54 5.34 -63.30
C LEU A 6 -18.39 4.09 -63.67
N ARG A 7 -18.67 3.95 -64.97
CA ARG A 7 -19.51 2.85 -65.51
C ARG A 7 -18.73 1.59 -65.93
N SER A 8 -17.48 1.45 -65.51
CA SER A 8 -16.73 0.23 -65.84
C SER A 8 -17.12 -0.93 -64.89
N PRO A 9 -17.10 -2.18 -65.32
CA PRO A 9 -17.41 -3.36 -64.48
C PRO A 9 -16.56 -3.41 -63.22
N THR A 10 -15.26 -3.06 -63.33
CA THR A 10 -14.32 -3.01 -62.23
C THR A 10 -14.67 -1.93 -61.17
N ALA A 11 -15.09 -0.74 -61.65
CA ALA A 11 -15.50 0.36 -60.75
C ALA A 11 -16.79 -0.01 -59.99
N THR A 12 -17.70 -0.73 -60.61
CA THR A 12 -18.91 -1.23 -59.96
C THR A 12 -18.60 -2.27 -58.92
N GLU A 13 -17.70 -3.18 -59.19
CA GLU A 13 -17.28 -4.24 -58.22
C GLU A 13 -16.59 -3.59 -57.01
N ILE A 14 -15.67 -2.67 -57.21
CA ILE A 14 -15.00 -1.92 -56.12
C ILE A 14 -16.03 -1.18 -55.28
N ASN A 15 -16.98 -0.49 -55.89
CA ASN A 15 -18.03 0.23 -55.18
C ASN A 15 -18.89 -0.69 -54.31
N ILE A 16 -19.28 -1.87 -54.81
CA ILE A 16 -19.99 -2.86 -54.03
C ILE A 16 -19.16 -3.34 -52.83
N ARG A 17 -17.86 -3.58 -53.00
CA ARG A 17 -16.96 -4.00 -51.90
C ARG A 17 -16.86 -2.91 -50.85
N ILE A 18 -16.69 -1.64 -51.26
CA ILE A 18 -16.65 -0.51 -50.34
C ILE A 18 -17.94 -0.37 -49.54
N MET A 19 -19.09 -0.46 -50.22
CA MET A 19 -20.39 -0.35 -49.54
C MET A 19 -20.65 -1.53 -48.60
N ARG A 20 -20.24 -2.73 -48.94
CA ARG A 20 -20.32 -3.90 -48.04
C ARG A 20 -19.42 -3.72 -46.80
N ALA A 21 -18.18 -3.26 -46.99
CA ALA A 21 -17.27 -2.99 -45.88
C ALA A 21 -17.83 -1.89 -44.97
N PHE A 22 -18.39 -0.82 -45.55
CA PHE A 22 -19.01 0.27 -44.77
C PHE A 22 -20.21 -0.21 -43.95
N VAL A 23 -21.10 -1.02 -44.56
CA VAL A 23 -22.24 -1.60 -43.84
C VAL A 23 -21.80 -2.56 -42.74
N ALA A 24 -20.79 -3.39 -42.98
CA ALA A 24 -20.23 -4.28 -41.97
C ALA A 24 -19.63 -3.47 -40.78
N MET A 25 -18.82 -2.45 -41.08
CA MET A 25 -18.24 -1.59 -40.06
C MET A 25 -19.31 -0.85 -39.24
N ARG A 26 -20.35 -0.31 -39.88
CA ARG A 26 -21.47 0.34 -39.19
C ARG A 26 -22.24 -0.62 -38.27
N ARG A 27 -22.43 -1.86 -38.67
CA ARG A 27 -23.07 -2.91 -37.85
C ARG A 27 -22.19 -3.23 -36.63
N THR A 28 -20.87 -3.35 -36.83
CA THR A 28 -19.94 -3.63 -35.74
C THR A 28 -19.93 -2.48 -34.71
N LEU A 29 -19.87 -1.23 -35.16
CA LEU A 29 -19.92 -0.06 -34.28
C LEU A 29 -21.23 0.01 -33.49
N ALA A 30 -22.39 -0.25 -34.15
CA ALA A 30 -23.67 -0.27 -33.48
C ALA A 30 -23.76 -1.37 -32.37
N ASN A 31 -23.03 -2.46 -32.52
CA ASN A 31 -23.00 -3.54 -31.55
C ASN A 31 -21.99 -3.27 -30.38
N VAL A 32 -20.96 -2.46 -30.62
CA VAL A 32 -19.94 -2.13 -29.62
C VAL A 32 -20.40 -1.05 -28.66
N GLU A 33 -21.12 -0.05 -29.13
CA GLU A 33 -21.60 1.09 -28.33
C GLU A 33 -22.38 0.67 -27.07
N PRO A 34 -23.34 -0.26 -27.12
CA PRO A 34 -24.03 -0.74 -25.91
C PRO A 34 -23.10 -1.48 -24.93
N LEU A 35 -22.04 -2.12 -25.43
CA LEU A 35 -21.05 -2.80 -24.58
C LEU A 35 -20.19 -1.80 -23.82
N LEU A 36 -19.75 -0.72 -24.46
CA LEU A 36 -19.00 0.35 -23.82
C LEU A 36 -19.79 0.98 -22.68
N VAL A 37 -21.06 1.30 -22.89
CA VAL A 37 -21.95 1.84 -21.85
C VAL A 37 -22.10 0.86 -20.67
N ARG A 38 -22.17 -0.44 -20.96
CA ARG A 38 -22.25 -1.47 -19.89
C ARG A 38 -20.95 -1.57 -19.09
N VAL A 39 -19.81 -1.50 -19.75
CA VAL A 39 -18.49 -1.51 -19.09
C VAL A 39 -18.33 -0.28 -18.19
N GLU A 40 -18.59 0.92 -18.71
CA GLU A 40 -18.54 2.15 -17.88
C GLU A 40 -19.47 2.07 -16.66
N THR A 41 -20.67 1.52 -16.87
CA THR A 41 -21.63 1.38 -15.76
C THR A 41 -21.14 0.37 -14.72
N ALA A 42 -20.52 -0.73 -15.15
CA ALA A 42 -19.94 -1.73 -14.27
C ALA A 42 -18.76 -1.17 -13.47
N GLU A 43 -17.86 -0.44 -14.13
CA GLU A 43 -16.72 0.23 -13.48
C GLU A 43 -17.18 1.25 -12.42
N ARG A 44 -18.13 2.10 -12.76
CA ARG A 44 -18.71 3.06 -11.80
C ARG A 44 -19.35 2.38 -10.59
N ARG A 45 -20.05 1.26 -10.80
CA ARG A 45 -20.62 0.47 -9.70
C ARG A 45 -19.53 -0.15 -8.83
N GLN A 46 -18.48 -0.69 -9.44
CA GLN A 46 -17.36 -1.28 -8.72
C GLN A 46 -16.67 -0.26 -7.83
N ILE A 47 -16.40 0.95 -8.33
CA ILE A 47 -15.81 2.04 -7.55
C ILE A 47 -16.73 2.43 -6.38
N ALA A 48 -18.03 2.60 -6.64
CA ALA A 48 -19.00 2.95 -5.60
C ALA A 48 -19.16 1.85 -4.53
N ASP A 49 -19.06 0.58 -4.93
CA ASP A 49 -19.13 -0.56 -3.99
C ASP A 49 -17.85 -0.67 -3.15
N GLN A 50 -16.67 -0.40 -3.73
CA GLN A 50 -15.42 -0.31 -3.00
C GLN A 50 -15.49 0.79 -1.93
N GLN A 51 -15.90 2.01 -2.29
CA GLN A 51 -16.04 3.12 -1.35
C GLN A 51 -17.02 2.79 -0.21
N ARG A 52 -18.18 2.21 -0.53
CA ARG A 52 -19.16 1.77 0.49
C ARG A 52 -18.61 0.68 1.40
N ASN A 53 -17.86 -0.24 0.88
CA ASN A 53 -17.25 -1.29 1.69
C ASN A 53 -16.18 -0.72 2.62
N GLU A 54 -15.33 0.20 2.15
CA GLU A 54 -14.36 0.89 3.00
C GLU A 54 -15.03 1.70 4.12
N GLU A 55 -16.10 2.44 3.82
CA GLU A 55 -16.86 3.16 4.83
C GLU A 55 -17.51 2.22 5.87
N ARG A 56 -18.06 1.08 5.43
CA ARG A 56 -18.62 0.05 6.33
C ARG A 56 -17.53 -0.58 7.19
N PHE A 57 -16.39 -0.96 6.62
CA PHE A 57 -15.26 -1.47 7.38
C PHE A 57 -14.77 -0.45 8.39
N ASN A 58 -14.57 0.79 7.99
CA ASN A 58 -14.16 1.86 8.90
C ASN A 58 -15.18 2.09 10.03
N THR A 59 -16.47 1.96 9.76
CA THR A 59 -17.53 2.10 10.77
C THR A 59 -17.53 0.92 11.75
N ILE A 60 -17.39 -0.31 11.25
CA ILE A 60 -17.29 -1.51 12.09
C ILE A 60 -16.04 -1.44 12.97
N PHE A 61 -14.89 -1.09 12.40
CA PHE A 61 -13.64 -0.97 13.14
C PHE A 61 -13.68 0.15 14.19
N LYS A 62 -14.30 1.28 13.88
CA LYS A 62 -14.53 2.35 14.86
C LYS A 62 -15.41 1.90 16.02
N ALA A 63 -16.42 1.08 15.74
CA ALA A 63 -17.31 0.55 16.78
C ALA A 63 -16.64 -0.53 17.65
N MET A 64 -15.70 -1.29 17.09
CA MET A 64 -14.98 -2.36 17.81
C MET A 64 -13.82 -1.84 18.66
N ASP A 65 -13.17 -0.76 18.26
CA ASP A 65 -11.88 -0.29 18.84
C ASP A 65 -12.01 1.00 19.66
N GLY A 66 -13.21 1.46 19.97
CA GLY A 66 -13.37 2.72 20.71
C GLY A 66 -12.82 3.96 19.97
N GLY A 67 -12.54 3.85 18.68
CA GLY A 67 -12.32 4.99 17.79
C GLY A 67 -10.89 5.32 17.37
N GLU A 68 -9.86 4.57 17.75
CA GLU A 68 -8.48 5.01 17.45
C GLU A 68 -7.79 4.35 16.23
N PHE A 69 -7.85 3.02 16.07
CA PHE A 69 -7.23 2.33 14.93
C PHE A 69 -7.93 1.00 14.61
N PRO A 70 -8.15 0.67 13.34
CA PRO A 70 -8.71 -0.62 12.99
C PRO A 70 -7.73 -1.75 13.36
N PRO A 71 -8.24 -2.90 13.85
CA PRO A 71 -7.40 -4.06 14.16
C PRO A 71 -6.70 -4.64 12.92
N GLN A 72 -7.22 -4.33 11.75
CA GLN A 72 -6.63 -4.71 10.46
C GLN A 72 -6.81 -3.59 9.44
N LYS A 73 -5.79 -3.34 8.65
CA LYS A 73 -5.83 -2.44 7.49
C LYS A 73 -5.12 -3.08 6.31
N VAL A 74 -5.76 -3.03 5.15
CA VAL A 74 -5.16 -3.47 3.89
C VAL A 74 -4.83 -2.24 3.06
N PHE A 75 -3.68 -2.25 2.44
CA PHE A 75 -3.23 -1.26 1.46
C PHE A 75 -3.07 -1.94 0.12
N PHE A 76 -3.57 -1.30 -0.92
CA PHE A 76 -3.51 -1.77 -2.29
C PHE A 76 -2.28 -1.21 -3.02
N ASP A 77 -2.01 -1.74 -4.21
CA ASP A 77 -0.90 -1.27 -5.04
C ASP A 77 -1.00 0.23 -5.30
N GLY A 78 0.09 0.95 -5.01
CA GLY A 78 0.17 2.41 -5.20
C GLY A 78 -0.28 3.26 -4.01
N GLU A 79 -0.86 2.69 -2.94
CA GLU A 79 -1.26 3.44 -1.73
C GLU A 79 -0.09 3.73 -0.78
N HIS A 80 1.07 4.01 -1.34
CA HIS A 80 2.30 4.22 -0.60
C HIS A 80 2.22 5.37 0.42
N TYR A 81 1.62 6.49 0.00
CA TYR A 81 1.45 7.65 0.88
C TYR A 81 0.54 7.33 2.07
N ASP A 82 -0.57 6.67 1.85
CA ASP A 82 -1.55 6.34 2.90
C ASP A 82 -0.98 5.31 3.89
N ALA A 83 -0.25 4.32 3.37
CA ALA A 83 0.42 3.32 4.19
C ALA A 83 1.51 3.93 5.09
N HIS A 84 2.33 4.84 4.55
CA HIS A 84 3.33 5.58 5.33
C HIS A 84 2.67 6.53 6.34
N SER A 85 1.61 7.24 5.95
CA SER A 85 0.84 8.10 6.86
C SER A 85 0.26 7.29 8.02
N PHE A 86 -0.25 6.09 7.76
CA PHE A 86 -0.75 5.18 8.78
C PHE A 86 0.38 4.74 9.75
N ALA A 87 1.54 4.32 9.23
CA ALA A 87 2.69 3.93 10.03
C ALA A 87 3.19 5.08 10.92
N LYS A 88 3.25 6.32 10.38
CA LYS A 88 3.58 7.54 11.13
C LYS A 88 2.60 7.80 12.28
N LYS A 89 1.29 7.62 12.02
CA LYS A 89 0.25 7.75 13.07
C LYS A 89 0.42 6.71 14.18
N LEU A 90 0.79 5.46 13.86
CA LEU A 90 1.11 4.45 14.86
C LEU A 90 2.32 4.85 15.71
N VAL A 91 3.41 5.30 15.07
CA VAL A 91 4.61 5.78 15.77
C VAL A 91 4.29 6.93 16.75
N LEU A 92 3.40 7.85 16.36
CA LEU A 92 2.93 8.96 17.21
C LEU A 92 2.16 8.52 18.45
N LYS A 93 1.55 7.31 18.45
CA LYS A 93 0.83 6.78 19.63
C LYS A 93 1.79 6.46 20.77
N ALA A 94 3.00 6.03 20.49
CA ALA A 94 3.94 5.60 21.51
C ALA A 94 4.26 6.73 22.51
N MET A 95 4.29 6.35 23.79
CA MET A 95 4.55 7.25 24.91
C MET A 95 5.89 6.97 25.60
N LYS A 96 6.40 5.74 25.50
CA LYS A 96 7.60 5.30 26.23
C LYS A 96 8.63 4.65 25.32
N ARG A 97 8.21 3.68 24.54
CA ARG A 97 9.12 2.85 23.73
C ARG A 97 8.48 2.37 22.44
N ILE A 98 9.28 2.35 21.38
CA ILE A 98 8.97 1.71 20.10
C ILE A 98 10.02 0.63 19.89
N VAL A 99 9.58 -0.58 19.55
CA VAL A 99 10.46 -1.64 19.04
C VAL A 99 9.98 -2.01 17.64
N LEU A 100 10.85 -1.84 16.67
CA LEU A 100 10.63 -2.25 15.29
C LEU A 100 11.50 -3.46 14.97
N VAL A 101 10.88 -4.55 14.55
CA VAL A 101 11.55 -5.72 13.98
C VAL A 101 11.25 -5.73 12.49
N ASP A 102 12.25 -5.44 11.67
CA ASP A 102 12.09 -5.41 10.22
C ASP A 102 13.45 -5.67 9.56
N GLY A 103 13.57 -6.74 8.79
CA GLY A 103 14.80 -7.15 8.14
C GLY A 103 15.34 -6.18 7.06
N TYR A 104 14.60 -5.11 6.71
CA TYR A 104 14.92 -4.21 5.58
C TYR A 104 14.79 -2.73 5.94
N CYS A 105 15.28 -2.34 7.12
CA CYS A 105 15.26 -0.94 7.54
C CYS A 105 16.30 -0.10 6.78
N ASP A 106 15.86 1.07 6.35
CA ASP A 106 16.67 2.08 5.64
C ASP A 106 16.31 3.51 6.12
N GLU A 107 16.72 4.51 5.36
CA GLU A 107 16.46 5.94 5.65
C GLU A 107 14.95 6.24 5.67
N VAL A 108 14.15 5.61 4.80
CA VAL A 108 12.68 5.79 4.77
C VAL A 108 12.06 5.29 6.08
N THR A 109 12.59 4.19 6.61
CA THR A 109 12.19 3.68 7.93
C THR A 109 12.49 4.71 9.03
N LEU A 110 13.64 5.36 8.97
CA LEU A 110 13.99 6.43 9.94
C LEU A 110 13.07 7.65 9.81
N ASP A 111 12.66 8.03 8.60
CA ASP A 111 11.71 9.11 8.34
C ASP A 111 10.30 8.86 8.92
N ILE A 112 9.93 7.60 9.04
CA ILE A 112 8.70 7.20 9.74
C ILE A 112 8.91 7.32 11.26
N LEU A 113 10.03 6.81 11.78
CA LEU A 113 10.33 6.76 13.20
C LEU A 113 10.62 8.15 13.80
N VAL A 114 11.06 9.11 12.99
CA VAL A 114 11.29 10.51 13.41
C VAL A 114 10.02 11.17 13.96
N GLN A 115 8.85 10.68 13.56
CA GLN A 115 7.54 11.18 14.03
C GLN A 115 7.24 10.83 15.50
N LYS A 116 8.08 10.04 16.15
CA LYS A 116 7.90 9.72 17.57
C LYS A 116 7.84 10.97 18.45
N LYS A 117 7.14 10.88 19.55
CA LYS A 117 7.15 11.94 20.59
C LYS A 117 8.52 12.08 21.22
N GLY A 118 8.82 13.27 21.70
CA GLY A 118 10.06 13.52 22.46
C GLY A 118 10.18 12.57 23.65
N GLY A 119 11.39 12.08 23.94
CA GLY A 119 11.66 11.15 25.03
C GLY A 119 11.31 9.68 24.77
N VAL A 120 10.58 9.35 23.71
CA VAL A 120 10.27 7.96 23.36
C VAL A 120 11.52 7.24 22.86
N LYS A 121 11.88 6.12 23.51
CA LYS A 121 13.01 5.27 23.13
C LYS A 121 12.65 4.43 21.89
N VAL A 122 13.60 4.28 20.97
CA VAL A 122 13.42 3.46 19.76
C VAL A 122 14.47 2.37 19.70
N VAL A 123 14.02 1.14 19.49
CA VAL A 123 14.87 -0.02 19.20
C VAL A 123 14.50 -0.52 17.81
N VAL A 124 15.48 -0.56 16.91
CA VAL A 124 15.32 -1.17 15.58
C VAL A 124 16.14 -2.46 15.57
N ALA A 125 15.45 -3.57 15.32
CA ALA A 125 16.05 -4.89 15.13
C ALA A 125 15.97 -5.24 13.64
N THR A 126 17.13 -5.26 12.95
CA THR A 126 17.21 -5.43 11.50
C THR A 126 18.37 -6.34 11.09
N ALA A 127 18.40 -6.73 9.82
CA ALA A 127 19.48 -7.57 9.29
C ALA A 127 20.82 -6.80 9.27
N GLN A 128 21.93 -7.50 9.55
CA GLN A 128 23.27 -6.89 9.59
C GLN A 128 23.59 -6.12 8.30
N LYS A 129 23.23 -6.66 7.13
CA LYS A 129 23.43 -6.00 5.82
C LYS A 129 22.80 -4.61 5.73
N MET A 130 21.67 -4.38 6.41
CA MET A 130 20.99 -3.07 6.43
C MET A 130 21.69 -2.10 7.37
N ILE A 131 22.25 -2.62 8.47
CA ILE A 131 23.08 -1.81 9.38
C ILE A 131 24.31 -1.30 8.64
N ASP A 132 25.01 -2.19 7.94
CA ASP A 132 26.23 -1.85 7.21
C ASP A 132 25.97 -0.88 6.04
N ALA A 133 24.83 -1.01 5.36
CA ALA A 133 24.49 -0.20 4.19
C ALA A 133 23.82 1.14 4.54
N HIS A 134 22.88 1.15 5.49
CA HIS A 134 21.96 2.27 5.71
C HIS A 134 21.96 2.80 7.15
N LEU A 135 22.03 1.90 8.15
CA LEU A 135 21.95 2.26 9.56
C LEU A 135 23.33 2.26 10.22
N THR A 136 24.30 2.84 9.54
CA THR A 136 25.69 2.94 10.03
C THR A 136 25.77 3.70 11.36
N PRO A 137 26.83 3.51 12.16
CA PRO A 137 27.04 4.27 13.38
C PRO A 137 26.96 5.80 13.18
N VAL A 138 27.39 6.29 12.02
CA VAL A 138 27.31 7.71 11.65
C VAL A 138 25.87 8.13 11.41
N ALA A 139 25.08 7.34 10.69
CA ALA A 139 23.66 7.60 10.44
C ALA A 139 22.87 7.60 11.76
N ILE A 140 23.11 6.62 12.62
CA ILE A 140 22.48 6.54 13.95
C ILE A 140 22.86 7.75 14.83
N ALA A 141 24.12 8.14 14.85
CA ALA A 141 24.57 9.31 15.59
C ALA A 141 23.91 10.60 15.07
N LYS A 142 23.79 10.75 13.75
CA LYS A 142 23.12 11.89 13.11
C LYS A 142 21.63 11.93 13.48
N PHE A 143 20.94 10.79 13.44
CA PHE A 143 19.54 10.68 13.85
C PHE A 143 19.37 11.05 15.33
N ASN A 144 20.20 10.49 16.22
CA ASN A 144 20.14 10.70 17.65
C ASN A 144 20.47 12.14 18.07
N LYS A 145 21.21 12.87 17.27
CA LYS A 145 21.50 14.29 17.55
C LYS A 145 20.23 15.15 17.55
N GLN A 146 19.27 14.81 16.70
CA GLN A 146 18.00 15.54 16.60
C GLN A 146 16.85 14.79 17.28
N ASN A 147 16.86 13.46 17.23
CA ASN A 147 15.77 12.57 17.66
C ASN A 147 16.30 11.46 18.59
N PRO A 148 16.80 11.78 19.81
CA PRO A 148 17.25 10.74 20.72
C PRO A 148 16.07 9.86 21.08
N THR A 149 16.17 8.62 21.32
CA THR A 149 17.22 7.67 21.63
C THR A 149 17.04 6.43 20.74
N LEU A 150 17.61 6.40 19.56
CA LEU A 150 17.59 5.26 18.66
C LEU A 150 18.73 4.30 19.02
N THR A 151 18.41 3.05 19.19
CA THR A 151 19.34 1.93 19.28
C THR A 151 19.05 0.94 18.14
N VAL A 152 20.09 0.47 17.46
CA VAL A 152 19.97 -0.52 16.41
C VAL A 152 20.64 -1.81 16.85
N LYS A 153 19.95 -2.94 16.62
CA LYS A 153 20.45 -4.28 16.92
C LYS A 153 20.42 -5.12 15.65
N SER A 154 21.47 -5.92 15.47
CA SER A 154 21.48 -6.96 14.44
C SER A 154 20.69 -8.17 14.93
N VAL A 155 19.78 -8.64 14.10
CA VAL A 155 19.01 -9.86 14.37
C VAL A 155 19.10 -10.81 13.20
N GLY A 156 18.99 -12.11 13.50
CA GLY A 156 18.92 -13.16 12.49
C GLY A 156 17.63 -13.08 11.64
N ALA A 157 17.29 -14.19 11.00
CA ALA A 157 16.18 -14.25 10.06
C ALA A 157 14.81 -14.08 10.72
N PHE A 158 14.32 -12.86 10.82
CA PHE A 158 12.90 -12.59 10.93
C PHE A 158 12.31 -12.40 9.53
N HIS A 159 11.34 -13.21 9.17
CA HIS A 159 10.59 -13.06 7.92
C HIS A 159 9.42 -12.08 8.08
N ASP A 160 8.89 -11.97 9.28
CA ASP A 160 7.79 -11.07 9.63
C ASP A 160 8.30 -9.74 10.18
N ARG A 161 7.47 -8.73 10.10
CA ARG A 161 7.77 -7.38 10.57
C ARG A 161 6.80 -7.04 11.70
N PHE A 162 7.36 -6.59 12.80
CA PHE A 162 6.61 -6.26 14.00
C PHE A 162 6.92 -4.85 14.48
N LEU A 163 5.87 -4.12 14.83
CA LEU A 163 5.97 -2.85 15.53
C LEU A 163 5.33 -3.01 16.91
N ILE A 164 6.12 -2.84 17.95
CA ILE A 164 5.66 -2.92 19.34
C ILE A 164 5.69 -1.51 19.92
N LEU A 165 4.56 -1.08 20.49
CA LEU A 165 4.40 0.21 21.13
C LEU A 165 4.20 0.02 22.64
N ASP A 166 5.07 0.65 23.42
CA ASP A 166 5.00 0.71 24.89
C ASP A 166 4.92 -0.64 25.59
N ASP A 167 5.36 -1.72 24.92
CA ASP A 167 5.26 -3.12 25.39
C ASP A 167 3.81 -3.59 25.64
N LYS A 168 2.84 -2.94 24.98
CA LYS A 168 1.40 -3.18 25.15
C LYS A 168 0.66 -3.43 23.85
N GLU A 169 1.07 -2.80 22.78
CA GLU A 169 0.44 -2.97 21.47
C GLU A 169 1.43 -3.62 20.51
N LEU A 170 0.97 -4.62 19.80
CA LEU A 170 1.72 -5.36 18.78
C LEU A 170 1.04 -5.23 17.43
N TYR A 171 1.77 -4.78 16.43
CA TYR A 171 1.32 -4.72 15.05
C TYR A 171 2.22 -5.57 14.16
N HIS A 172 1.62 -6.41 13.34
CA HIS A 172 2.28 -7.15 12.28
C HIS A 172 2.09 -6.41 10.96
N PHE A 173 3.17 -6.31 10.16
CA PHE A 173 3.18 -5.70 8.85
C PHE A 173 3.52 -6.74 7.79
N GLY A 174 2.67 -6.89 6.78
CA GLY A 174 2.88 -7.80 5.64
C GLY A 174 4.02 -7.37 4.69
N ALA A 175 4.46 -6.11 4.79
CA ALA A 175 5.59 -5.59 4.05
C ALA A 175 6.53 -4.82 4.97
N SER A 176 7.79 -4.65 4.55
CA SER A 176 8.74 -3.77 5.24
C SER A 176 8.26 -2.31 5.23
N LEU A 177 8.58 -1.55 6.28
CA LEU A 177 8.12 -0.17 6.42
C LEU A 177 8.53 0.72 5.23
N ASN A 178 9.70 0.49 4.66
CA ASN A 178 10.17 1.24 3.49
C ASN A 178 9.42 0.92 2.19
N ASN A 179 8.73 -0.22 2.12
CA ASN A 179 8.00 -0.69 0.95
C ASN A 179 6.47 -0.75 1.17
N LEU A 180 5.97 -0.21 2.28
CA LEU A 180 4.53 -0.21 2.57
C LEU A 180 3.73 0.45 1.44
N GLY A 181 2.66 -0.23 0.99
CA GLY A 181 1.76 0.26 -0.05
C GLY A 181 2.34 0.30 -1.46
N ARG A 182 3.56 -0.21 -1.69
CA ARG A 182 4.05 -0.48 -3.05
C ARG A 182 3.28 -1.58 -3.73
N HIS A 183 3.05 -2.65 -2.99
CA HIS A 183 2.25 -3.80 -3.37
C HIS A 183 1.23 -4.07 -2.28
N TYR A 184 0.29 -4.97 -2.55
CA TYR A 184 -0.68 -5.42 -1.55
C TYR A 184 0.01 -5.77 -0.24
N CYS A 185 -0.39 -5.13 0.83
CA CYS A 185 0.07 -5.47 2.17
C CYS A 185 -1.01 -5.20 3.20
N ALA A 186 -0.97 -5.96 4.27
CA ALA A 186 -1.87 -5.79 5.41
C ALA A 186 -1.09 -5.38 6.65
N VAL A 187 -1.73 -4.60 7.50
CA VAL A 187 -1.27 -4.36 8.88
C VAL A 187 -2.33 -4.90 9.81
N THR A 188 -1.91 -5.73 10.77
CA THR A 188 -2.81 -6.38 11.72
C THR A 188 -2.35 -6.10 13.15
N LYS A 189 -3.25 -5.64 14.00
CA LYS A 189 -3.01 -5.59 15.45
C LYS A 189 -3.12 -7.00 16.02
N MET A 190 -2.04 -7.47 16.61
CA MET A 190 -1.95 -8.79 17.21
C MET A 190 -2.14 -8.73 18.72
N ASP A 191 -2.40 -9.88 19.33
CA ASP A 191 -2.47 -10.00 20.78
C ASP A 191 -1.09 -9.69 21.41
N ALA A 192 -1.10 -8.88 22.45
CA ALA A 192 0.09 -8.49 23.19
C ALA A 192 0.80 -9.65 23.91
N MET A 193 0.12 -10.79 24.09
CA MET A 193 0.71 -12.00 24.67
C MET A 193 1.94 -12.53 23.91
N PHE A 194 2.08 -12.19 22.63
CA PHE A 194 3.23 -12.59 21.81
C PHE A 194 4.46 -11.70 21.99
N ILE A 195 4.31 -10.51 22.62
CA ILE A 195 5.42 -9.55 22.80
C ILE A 195 6.62 -10.18 23.51
N PRO A 196 6.47 -10.90 24.66
CA PRO A 196 7.62 -11.47 25.35
C PRO A 196 8.44 -12.41 24.46
N SER A 197 7.77 -13.30 23.73
CA SER A 197 8.44 -14.28 22.84
C SER A 197 9.17 -13.63 21.67
N ILE A 198 8.69 -12.47 21.18
CA ILE A 198 9.38 -11.68 20.16
C ILE A 198 10.60 -11.00 20.78
N MET A 199 10.43 -10.40 21.95
CA MET A 199 11.49 -9.65 22.64
C MET A 199 12.68 -10.52 23.07
N GLU A 200 12.46 -11.78 23.41
CA GLU A 200 13.51 -12.75 23.75
C GLU A 200 14.44 -13.07 22.56
N ARG A 201 14.02 -12.80 21.34
CA ARG A 201 14.76 -13.09 20.09
C ARG A 201 15.44 -11.88 19.47
N ILE A 202 15.36 -10.73 20.11
CA ILE A 202 15.94 -9.44 19.73
C ILE A 202 17.09 -9.12 20.73
#